data_0126817bc43561632e03667dc06a881c
#
_entry.id   0126817bc43561632e03667dc06a881c
#
_cell.length_a   1.000
_cell.length_b   1.000
_cell.length_c   1.000
_cell.angle_alpha   90.00
_cell.angle_beta   90.00
_cell.angle_gamma   90.00
#
_symmetry.space_group_name_H-M   'P 1'
#
loop_
_entity.id
_entity.type
_entity.pdbx_description
1 polymer ?
#
loop_
_entity_poly.entity_id
_entity_poly.type
_entity_poly.pdbx_seq_one_letter_code
_entity_poly.pdbx_strand_id
1 'polypeptide(L)'
;MAKLILPGLFAILLSLTAPVLVIAQSVSIQDGALQDWTRLKDTMMKISDAMPEEKFSYNATQAERTFGEQILHVAEANVVQMGRFGSKASAPMINMKATSKAEILKTLADSFDFGTAALKEQTDQTMLLQAATTRYDRFMGPSTKARVVYYVIGHTWDIYGQMVVYLRLNGITPPASQRF
;
A
#
# COMPACT_ATOMS: atom_id res chain seq x y z
N MET A 1 -31.90 24.25 -82.38
CA MET A 1 -30.96 24.61 -81.32
C MET A 1 -31.17 23.62 -80.16
N ALA A 2 -30.35 22.58 -80.09
CA ALA A 2 -30.45 21.54 -79.00
C ALA A 2 -29.45 21.91 -77.93
N LYS A 3 -29.93 22.07 -76.71
CA LYS A 3 -29.10 22.29 -75.51
C LYS A 3 -28.63 20.93 -74.97
N LEU A 4 -27.34 20.72 -75.02
CA LEU A 4 -26.67 19.57 -74.39
C LEU A 4 -26.59 19.79 -72.85
N ILE A 5 -27.22 18.90 -72.07
CA ILE A 5 -27.11 18.89 -70.61
C ILE A 5 -26.03 17.87 -70.23
N LEU A 6 -24.90 18.35 -69.72
CA LEU A 6 -23.83 17.49 -69.15
C LEU A 6 -24.27 16.97 -67.77
N PRO A 7 -24.18 15.69 -67.51
CA PRO A 7 -24.39 15.17 -66.12
C PRO A 7 -23.12 15.38 -65.28
N GLY A 8 -23.29 16.11 -64.16
CA GLY A 8 -22.24 16.31 -63.18
C GLY A 8 -21.92 15.02 -62.46
N LEU A 9 -20.66 14.62 -62.52
CA LEU A 9 -20.11 13.48 -61.73
C LEU A 9 -19.96 13.89 -60.27
N PHE A 10 -20.82 13.38 -59.42
CA PHE A 10 -20.69 13.53 -57.95
C PHE A 10 -19.73 12.46 -57.45
N ALA A 11 -18.47 12.82 -57.20
CA ALA A 11 -17.50 11.94 -56.58
C ALA A 11 -17.75 11.87 -55.06
N ILE A 12 -18.30 10.76 -54.57
CA ILE A 12 -18.46 10.48 -53.15
C ILE A 12 -17.08 10.05 -52.61
N LEU A 13 -16.44 10.93 -51.84
CA LEU A 13 -15.21 10.63 -51.11
C LEU A 13 -15.60 9.78 -49.87
N LEU A 14 -15.41 8.47 -49.97
CA LEU A 14 -15.59 7.55 -48.86
C LEU A 14 -14.34 7.62 -47.97
N SER A 15 -14.37 8.44 -46.91
CA SER A 15 -13.30 8.50 -45.92
C SER A 15 -13.33 7.22 -45.08
N LEU A 16 -12.39 6.31 -45.35
CA LEU A 16 -12.11 5.16 -44.45
C LEU A 16 -11.50 5.69 -43.15
N THR A 17 -12.30 5.90 -42.13
CA THR A 17 -11.80 6.07 -40.77
C THR A 17 -11.42 4.70 -40.24
N ALA A 18 -10.14 4.35 -40.28
CA ALA A 18 -9.64 3.17 -39.55
C ALA A 18 -9.88 3.36 -38.05
N PRO A 19 -10.47 2.39 -37.35
CA PRO A 19 -10.61 2.48 -35.90
C PRO A 19 -9.20 2.51 -35.29
N VAL A 20 -8.87 3.62 -34.62
CA VAL A 20 -7.68 3.67 -33.75
C VAL A 20 -7.99 2.79 -32.55
N LEU A 21 -7.41 1.59 -32.51
CA LEU A 21 -7.41 0.74 -31.32
C LEU A 21 -6.58 1.45 -30.25
N VAL A 22 -7.22 2.21 -29.39
CA VAL A 22 -6.62 2.67 -28.13
C VAL A 22 -6.49 1.45 -27.25
N ILE A 23 -5.31 0.83 -27.25
CA ILE A 23 -4.95 -0.18 -26.24
C ILE A 23 -4.81 0.60 -24.94
N ALA A 24 -5.88 0.64 -24.13
CA ALA A 24 -5.78 1.11 -22.77
C ALA A 24 -4.79 0.19 -22.06
N GLN A 25 -3.63 0.69 -21.66
CA GLN A 25 -2.75 -0.03 -20.75
C GLN A 25 -3.52 -0.19 -19.44
N SER A 26 -4.01 -1.42 -19.21
CA SER A 26 -4.62 -1.75 -17.92
C SER A 26 -3.51 -1.72 -16.86
N VAL A 27 -3.61 -0.77 -15.92
CA VAL A 27 -2.74 -0.77 -14.75
C VAL A 27 -3.10 -1.99 -13.92
N SER A 28 -2.11 -2.86 -13.64
CA SER A 28 -2.31 -4.04 -12.82
C SER A 28 -2.63 -3.63 -11.37
N ILE A 29 -3.67 -4.22 -10.80
CA ILE A 29 -4.04 -4.03 -9.38
C ILE A 29 -2.92 -4.56 -8.48
N GLN A 30 -2.34 -5.70 -8.85
CA GLN A 30 -1.26 -6.34 -8.10
C GLN A 30 0.01 -5.48 -8.13
N ASP A 31 0.41 -4.99 -9.30
CA ASP A 31 1.60 -4.13 -9.44
C ASP A 31 1.42 -2.81 -8.69
N GLY A 32 0.25 -2.18 -8.78
CA GLY A 32 -0.07 -0.96 -8.03
C GLY A 32 0.02 -1.17 -6.52
N ALA A 33 -0.58 -2.23 -6.03
CA ALA A 33 -0.52 -2.57 -4.61
C ALA A 33 0.92 -2.86 -4.14
N LEU A 34 1.72 -3.57 -4.94
CA LEU A 34 3.12 -3.86 -4.64
C LEU A 34 3.98 -2.59 -4.63
N GLN A 35 3.73 -1.65 -5.56
CA GLN A 35 4.42 -0.36 -5.61
C GLN A 35 4.10 0.48 -4.37
N ASP A 36 2.82 0.61 -4.00
CA ASP A 36 2.38 1.37 -2.82
C ASP A 36 2.91 0.75 -1.53
N TRP A 37 2.89 -0.58 -1.43
CA TRP A 37 3.44 -1.33 -0.30
C TRP A 37 4.95 -1.09 -0.11
N THR A 38 5.70 -1.12 -1.21
CA THR A 38 7.16 -0.89 -1.18
C THR A 38 7.49 0.54 -0.75
N ARG A 39 6.78 1.54 -1.29
CA ARG A 39 6.94 2.95 -0.88
C ARG A 39 6.60 3.15 0.59
N LEU A 40 5.55 2.49 1.06
CA LEU A 40 5.13 2.56 2.45
C LEU A 40 6.17 1.95 3.38
N LYS A 41 6.77 0.79 3.03
CA LYS A 41 7.91 0.21 3.75
C LYS A 41 9.04 1.24 3.92
N ASP A 42 9.50 1.85 2.82
CA ASP A 42 10.59 2.84 2.86
C ASP A 42 10.24 4.03 3.76
N THR A 43 9.00 4.50 3.67
CA THR A 43 8.51 5.62 4.49
C THR A 43 8.46 5.26 5.96
N MET A 44 7.94 4.09 6.30
CA MET A 44 7.84 3.62 7.68
C MET A 44 9.22 3.33 8.29
N MET A 45 10.14 2.75 7.53
CA MET A 45 11.51 2.54 7.99
C MET A 45 12.21 3.87 8.31
N LYS A 46 12.10 4.86 7.43
CA LYS A 46 12.71 6.19 7.64
C LYS A 46 12.14 6.91 8.87
N ILE A 47 10.81 6.92 9.05
CA ILE A 47 10.22 7.60 10.21
C ILE A 47 10.54 6.87 11.51
N SER A 48 10.57 5.55 11.49
CA SER A 48 10.91 4.73 12.66
C SER A 48 12.36 4.92 13.07
N ASP A 49 13.28 5.01 12.11
CA ASP A 49 14.70 5.21 12.39
C ASP A 49 15.02 6.63 12.87
N ALA A 50 14.21 7.63 12.53
CA ALA A 50 14.42 9.02 12.93
C ALA A 50 14.33 9.28 14.44
N MET A 51 13.62 8.42 15.19
CA MET A 51 13.53 8.53 16.65
C MET A 51 14.78 7.94 17.30
N PRO A 52 15.45 8.64 18.22
CA PRO A 52 16.52 8.09 19.05
C PRO A 52 16.03 6.91 19.92
N GLU A 53 16.88 5.94 20.16
CA GLU A 53 16.53 4.70 20.87
C GLU A 53 15.95 4.97 22.27
N GLU A 54 16.55 5.88 23.01
CA GLU A 54 16.11 6.28 24.36
C GLU A 54 14.70 6.88 24.40
N LYS A 55 14.15 7.24 23.24
CA LYS A 55 12.81 7.80 23.09
C LYS A 55 11.79 6.80 22.51
N PHE A 56 12.17 5.55 22.33
CA PHE A 56 11.22 4.52 21.87
C PHE A 56 10.12 4.23 22.88
N SER A 57 10.37 4.48 24.18
CA SER A 57 9.37 4.39 25.25
C SER A 57 8.50 5.65 25.41
N TYR A 58 8.73 6.71 24.61
CA TYR A 58 7.94 7.92 24.67
C TYR A 58 6.52 7.69 24.12
N ASN A 59 5.51 8.19 24.81
CA ASN A 59 4.13 8.30 24.34
C ASN A 59 3.64 9.75 24.41
N ALA A 60 2.80 10.14 23.46
CA ALA A 60 2.29 11.53 23.38
C ALA A 60 1.29 11.83 24.51
N THR A 61 0.51 10.85 24.91
CA THR A 61 -0.40 10.88 26.06
C THR A 61 -0.37 9.53 26.79
N GLN A 62 -0.83 9.50 28.02
CA GLN A 62 -0.89 8.24 28.82
C GLN A 62 -1.78 7.16 28.17
N ALA A 63 -2.76 7.56 27.35
CA ALA A 63 -3.69 6.65 26.67
C ALA A 63 -3.12 6.10 25.36
N GLU A 64 -2.04 6.69 24.83
CA GLU A 64 -1.44 6.31 23.57
C GLU A 64 -0.36 5.23 23.76
N ARG A 65 -0.14 4.45 22.69
CA ARG A 65 1.02 3.55 22.61
C ARG A 65 2.31 4.35 22.67
N THR A 66 3.38 3.75 23.16
CA THR A 66 4.73 4.29 22.97
C THR A 66 5.12 4.29 21.49
N PHE A 67 6.16 5.06 21.13
CA PHE A 67 6.66 5.10 19.76
C PHE A 67 7.05 3.70 19.24
N GLY A 68 7.75 2.92 20.07
CA GLY A 68 8.10 1.53 19.74
C GLY A 68 6.89 0.63 19.56
N GLU A 69 5.89 0.76 20.44
CA GLU A 69 4.63 0.00 20.36
C GLU A 69 3.81 0.35 19.11
N GLN A 70 3.85 1.60 18.63
CA GLN A 70 3.22 1.97 17.35
C GLN A 70 3.85 1.20 16.17
N ILE A 71 5.17 1.07 16.16
CA ILE A 71 5.89 0.32 15.12
C ILE A 71 5.53 -1.17 15.18
N LEU A 72 5.55 -1.76 16.37
CA LEU A 72 5.18 -3.17 16.55
C LEU A 72 3.72 -3.44 16.16
N HIS A 73 2.82 -2.49 16.45
CA HIS A 73 1.41 -2.58 16.04
C HIS A 73 1.26 -2.60 14.51
N VAL A 74 2.03 -1.79 13.78
CA VAL A 74 2.08 -1.86 12.31
C VAL A 74 2.60 -3.23 11.86
N ALA A 75 3.67 -3.73 12.46
CA ALA A 75 4.23 -5.03 12.10
C ALA A 75 3.23 -6.17 12.33
N GLU A 76 2.52 -6.18 13.47
CA GLU A 76 1.46 -7.15 13.74
C GLU A 76 0.32 -7.05 12.71
N ALA A 77 -0.16 -5.85 12.42
CA ALA A 77 -1.22 -5.61 11.44
C ALA A 77 -0.82 -6.12 10.04
N ASN A 78 0.42 -5.84 9.61
CA ASN A 78 0.98 -6.34 8.36
C ASN A 78 0.92 -7.86 8.29
N VAL A 79 1.45 -8.56 9.30
CA VAL A 79 1.50 -10.03 9.32
C VAL A 79 0.09 -10.63 9.33
N VAL A 80 -0.80 -10.12 10.17
CA VAL A 80 -2.17 -10.63 10.28
C VAL A 80 -2.95 -10.43 8.98
N GLN A 81 -2.89 -9.25 8.37
CA GLN A 81 -3.68 -8.96 7.19
C GLN A 81 -3.09 -9.61 5.93
N MET A 82 -1.77 -9.57 5.75
CA MET A 82 -1.13 -10.20 4.59
C MET A 82 -1.12 -11.72 4.68
N GLY A 83 -1.15 -12.30 5.88
CA GLY A 83 -1.34 -13.74 6.10
C GLY A 83 -2.67 -14.29 5.54
N ARG A 84 -3.66 -13.42 5.33
CA ARG A 84 -4.96 -13.77 4.71
C ARG A 84 -4.86 -14.09 3.21
N PHE A 85 -3.71 -13.86 2.60
CA PHE A 85 -3.50 -14.08 1.15
C PHE A 85 -3.20 -15.54 0.80
N GLY A 86 -2.87 -16.37 1.81
CA GLY A 86 -2.50 -17.77 1.61
C GLY A 86 -1.13 -17.93 0.95
N SER A 87 -0.19 -17.03 1.28
CA SER A 87 1.19 -17.07 0.81
C SER A 87 1.92 -18.33 1.27
N LYS A 88 2.87 -18.80 0.46
CA LYS A 88 3.82 -19.88 0.81
C LYS A 88 4.93 -19.38 1.72
N ALA A 89 5.15 -18.05 1.79
CA ALA A 89 6.13 -17.47 2.69
C ALA A 89 5.72 -17.69 4.15
N SER A 90 6.70 -18.03 5.00
CA SER A 90 6.47 -18.17 6.43
C SER A 90 6.27 -16.79 7.06
N ALA A 91 5.16 -16.62 7.79
CA ALA A 91 4.90 -15.40 8.53
C ALA A 91 5.92 -15.23 9.66
N PRO A 92 6.54 -14.04 9.82
CA PRO A 92 7.44 -13.79 10.93
C PRO A 92 6.68 -13.76 12.26
N MET A 93 7.32 -14.21 13.34
CA MET A 93 6.80 -14.03 14.68
C MET A 93 7.05 -12.59 15.14
N ILE A 94 6.01 -11.95 15.68
CA ILE A 94 6.11 -10.59 16.20
C ILE A 94 6.26 -10.64 17.73
N ASN A 95 7.41 -10.19 18.22
CA ASN A 95 7.62 -10.00 19.65
C ASN A 95 7.05 -8.63 20.06
N MET A 96 5.80 -8.60 20.54
CA MET A 96 5.14 -7.38 21.01
C MET A 96 5.77 -6.78 22.28
N LYS A 97 6.76 -7.47 22.89
CA LYS A 97 7.48 -7.01 24.07
C LYS A 97 8.90 -6.53 23.75
N ALA A 98 9.26 -6.45 22.46
CA ALA A 98 10.56 -5.92 22.06
C ALA A 98 10.71 -4.47 22.54
N THR A 99 11.89 -4.13 23.07
CA THR A 99 12.18 -2.79 23.58
C THR A 99 13.37 -2.13 22.90
N SER A 100 14.28 -2.91 22.31
CA SER A 100 15.40 -2.34 21.60
C SER A 100 15.00 -1.83 20.20
N LYS A 101 15.53 -0.67 19.82
CA LYS A 101 15.31 -0.09 18.50
C LYS A 101 15.64 -1.08 17.39
N ALA A 102 16.79 -1.77 17.49
CA ALA A 102 17.25 -2.71 16.48
C ALA A 102 16.27 -3.87 16.26
N GLU A 103 15.73 -4.47 17.34
CA GLU A 103 14.74 -5.55 17.24
C GLU A 103 13.42 -5.06 16.66
N ILE A 104 12.95 -3.90 17.10
CA ILE A 104 11.69 -3.31 16.63
C ILE A 104 11.77 -2.97 15.14
N LEU A 105 12.87 -2.34 14.68
CA LEU A 105 13.06 -2.02 13.25
C LEU A 105 13.18 -3.29 12.40
N LYS A 106 13.90 -4.30 12.89
CA LYS A 106 13.98 -5.60 12.22
C LYS A 106 12.60 -6.24 12.09
N THR A 107 11.82 -6.24 13.16
CA THR A 107 10.45 -6.77 13.17
C THR A 107 9.56 -6.07 12.14
N LEU A 108 9.65 -4.75 12.06
CA LEU A 108 8.93 -3.96 11.05
C LEU A 108 9.36 -4.36 9.63
N ALA A 109 10.67 -4.42 9.36
CA ALA A 109 11.21 -4.81 8.06
C ALA A 109 10.71 -6.20 7.64
N ASP A 110 10.86 -7.20 8.51
CA ASP A 110 10.42 -8.59 8.26
C ASP A 110 8.92 -8.67 7.96
N SER A 111 8.09 -7.87 8.64
CA SER A 111 6.64 -7.83 8.40
C SER A 111 6.28 -7.29 7.01
N PHE A 112 7.00 -6.27 6.54
CA PHE A 112 6.84 -5.75 5.19
C PHE A 112 7.37 -6.72 4.13
N ASP A 113 8.48 -7.41 4.39
CA ASP A 113 9.03 -8.41 3.46
C ASP A 113 8.09 -9.60 3.29
N PHE A 114 7.45 -10.04 4.37
CA PHE A 114 6.37 -11.02 4.31
C PHE A 114 5.21 -10.55 3.43
N GLY A 115 4.73 -9.31 3.61
CA GLY A 115 3.67 -8.74 2.79
C GLY A 115 4.08 -8.61 1.32
N THR A 116 5.35 -8.26 1.04
CA THR A 116 5.90 -8.22 -0.31
C THR A 116 5.88 -9.61 -0.97
N ALA A 117 6.29 -10.65 -0.24
CA ALA A 117 6.23 -12.02 -0.73
C ALA A 117 4.78 -12.45 -1.03
N ALA A 118 3.86 -12.16 -0.12
CA ALA A 118 2.44 -12.46 -0.30
C ALA A 118 1.82 -11.77 -1.53
N LEU A 119 2.20 -10.50 -1.80
CA LEU A 119 1.73 -9.76 -2.98
C LEU A 119 2.33 -10.29 -4.28
N LYS A 120 3.61 -10.66 -4.30
CA LYS A 120 4.27 -11.22 -5.48
C LYS A 120 3.69 -12.56 -5.95
N GLU A 121 3.05 -13.30 -5.06
CA GLU A 121 2.36 -14.55 -5.38
C GLU A 121 0.96 -14.32 -5.98
N GLN A 122 0.44 -13.09 -6.03
CA GLN A 122 -0.87 -12.77 -6.56
C GLN A 122 -0.82 -12.41 -8.05
N THR A 123 -1.99 -12.47 -8.67
CA THR A 123 -2.32 -11.88 -9.98
C THR A 123 -3.53 -10.96 -9.80
N ASP A 124 -3.87 -10.15 -10.79
CA ASP A 124 -5.07 -9.31 -10.73
C ASP A 124 -6.33 -10.12 -10.46
N GLN A 125 -6.44 -11.32 -11.08
CA GLN A 125 -7.58 -12.21 -10.86
C GLN A 125 -7.63 -12.69 -9.39
N THR A 126 -6.48 -13.11 -8.81
CA THR A 126 -6.46 -13.59 -7.43
C THR A 126 -6.63 -12.45 -6.42
N MET A 127 -6.24 -11.23 -6.76
CA MET A 127 -6.51 -10.04 -5.92
C MET A 127 -8.01 -9.75 -5.75
N LEU A 128 -8.84 -10.14 -6.71
CA LEU A 128 -10.30 -10.00 -6.63
C LEU A 128 -10.98 -11.14 -5.84
N LEU A 129 -10.27 -12.23 -5.53
CA LEU A 129 -10.81 -13.32 -4.73
C LEU A 129 -10.91 -12.92 -3.25
N GLN A 130 -11.82 -13.57 -2.54
CA GLN A 130 -11.98 -13.40 -1.10
C GLN A 130 -10.71 -13.80 -0.36
N ALA A 131 -10.24 -12.96 0.54
CA ALA A 131 -9.18 -13.26 1.48
C ALA A 131 -9.67 -14.19 2.59
N ALA A 132 -8.77 -14.96 3.20
CA ALA A 132 -9.12 -15.82 4.33
C ALA A 132 -9.76 -15.03 5.46
N THR A 133 -10.76 -15.63 6.11
CA THR A 133 -11.54 -15.01 7.19
C THR A 133 -10.70 -14.87 8.48
N THR A 134 -10.84 -13.77 9.17
CA THR A 134 -10.21 -13.51 10.47
C THR A 134 -11.17 -12.81 11.43
N ARG A 135 -10.76 -12.66 12.71
CA ARG A 135 -11.52 -11.87 13.70
C ARG A 135 -11.79 -10.42 13.26
N TYR A 136 -11.01 -9.88 12.32
CA TYR A 136 -11.18 -8.51 11.81
C TYR A 136 -12.37 -8.38 10.84
N ASP A 137 -12.92 -9.48 10.33
CA ASP A 137 -14.08 -9.44 9.43
C ASP A 137 -15.36 -8.95 10.13
N ARG A 138 -15.39 -8.96 11.46
CA ARG A 138 -16.47 -8.31 12.23
C ARG A 138 -16.52 -6.79 12.03
N PHE A 139 -15.39 -6.16 11.64
CA PHE A 139 -15.29 -4.72 11.37
C PHE A 139 -15.35 -4.42 9.88
N MET A 140 -14.68 -5.24 9.07
CA MET A 140 -14.53 -5.01 7.64
C MET A 140 -15.59 -5.71 6.80
N GLY A 141 -16.20 -6.78 7.33
CA GLY A 141 -16.97 -7.76 6.55
C GLY A 141 -16.08 -8.59 5.63
N PRO A 142 -16.66 -9.56 4.90
CA PRO A 142 -15.94 -10.33 3.88
C PRO A 142 -15.26 -9.41 2.87
N SER A 143 -14.00 -9.64 2.60
CA SER A 143 -13.17 -8.72 1.81
C SER A 143 -12.36 -9.45 0.77
N THR A 144 -12.19 -8.84 -0.42
CA THR A 144 -11.22 -9.31 -1.41
C THR A 144 -9.79 -9.03 -0.92
N LYS A 145 -8.80 -9.74 -1.49
CA LYS A 145 -7.40 -9.47 -1.18
C LYS A 145 -7.00 -8.03 -1.52
N ALA A 146 -7.47 -7.49 -2.63
CA ALA A 146 -7.27 -6.08 -2.99
C ALA A 146 -7.77 -5.13 -1.89
N ARG A 147 -9.00 -5.36 -1.38
CA ARG A 147 -9.53 -4.53 -0.29
C ARG A 147 -8.70 -4.65 0.99
N VAL A 148 -8.22 -5.86 1.31
CA VAL A 148 -7.38 -6.10 2.49
C VAL A 148 -6.07 -5.34 2.42
N VAL A 149 -5.34 -5.40 1.29
CA VAL A 149 -4.07 -4.68 1.17
C VAL A 149 -4.25 -3.16 1.25
N TYR A 150 -5.26 -2.60 0.60
CA TYR A 150 -5.51 -1.15 0.70
C TYR A 150 -6.01 -0.72 2.08
N TYR A 151 -6.72 -1.59 2.79
CA TYR A 151 -7.05 -1.35 4.19
C TYR A 151 -5.80 -1.26 5.08
N VAL A 152 -4.87 -2.22 4.97
CA VAL A 152 -3.65 -2.20 5.80
C VAL A 152 -2.69 -1.08 5.41
N ILE A 153 -2.63 -0.71 4.13
CA ILE A 153 -1.90 0.49 3.67
C ILE A 153 -2.49 1.75 4.33
N GLY A 154 -3.81 1.93 4.28
CA GLY A 154 -4.49 3.06 4.90
C GLY A 154 -4.30 3.12 6.42
N HIS A 155 -4.40 1.97 7.10
CA HIS A 155 -4.12 1.85 8.53
C HIS A 155 -2.66 2.25 8.87
N THR A 156 -1.70 1.81 8.08
CA THR A 156 -0.29 2.16 8.29
C THR A 156 -0.02 3.65 8.05
N TRP A 157 -0.69 4.29 7.09
CA TRP A 157 -0.62 5.75 6.90
C TRP A 157 -1.22 6.53 8.06
N ASP A 158 -2.29 6.03 8.71
CA ASP A 158 -2.83 6.61 9.93
C ASP A 158 -1.78 6.59 11.06
N ILE A 159 -1.14 5.44 11.30
CA ILE A 159 -0.07 5.31 12.29
C ILE A 159 1.14 6.19 11.92
N TYR A 160 1.52 6.27 10.66
CA TYR A 160 2.56 7.19 10.19
C TYR A 160 2.25 8.64 10.59
N GLY A 161 1.01 9.09 10.39
CA GLY A 161 0.58 10.44 10.80
C GLY A 161 0.74 10.68 12.30
N GLN A 162 0.39 9.70 13.12
CA GLN A 162 0.62 9.74 14.56
C GLN A 162 2.12 9.81 14.88
N MET A 163 2.96 8.98 14.28
CA MET A 163 4.41 8.99 14.47
C MET A 163 5.06 10.33 14.09
N VAL A 164 4.54 11.03 13.07
CA VAL A 164 4.97 12.40 12.73
C VAL A 164 4.75 13.35 13.91
N VAL A 165 3.63 13.23 14.61
CA VAL A 165 3.36 14.03 15.82
C VAL A 165 4.36 13.70 16.93
N TYR A 166 4.64 12.41 17.16
CA TYR A 166 5.62 11.96 18.16
C TYR A 166 7.01 12.57 17.93
N LEU A 167 7.49 12.54 16.67
CA LEU A 167 8.78 13.17 16.33
C LEU A 167 8.77 14.65 16.66
N ARG A 168 7.73 15.40 16.22
CA ARG A 168 7.63 16.84 16.45
C ARG A 168 7.57 17.20 17.92
N LEU A 169 6.85 16.46 18.74
CA LEU A 169 6.79 16.65 20.20
C LEU A 169 8.16 16.41 20.87
N ASN A 170 9.05 15.67 20.21
CA ASN A 170 10.42 15.45 20.65
C ASN A 170 11.43 16.38 19.96
N GLY A 171 10.99 17.43 19.25
CA GLY A 171 11.88 18.39 18.56
C GLY A 171 12.55 17.81 17.32
N ILE A 172 12.07 16.69 16.79
CA ILE A 172 12.66 16.00 15.61
C ILE A 172 11.86 16.36 14.37
N THR A 173 12.53 16.86 13.33
CA THR A 173 11.90 17.09 12.02
C THR A 173 11.64 15.76 11.33
N PRO A 174 10.38 15.41 10.99
CA PRO A 174 10.07 14.19 10.28
C PRO A 174 10.80 14.11 8.93
N PRO A 175 11.27 12.93 8.48
CA PRO A 175 12.03 12.78 7.23
C PRO A 175 11.35 13.40 6.01
N ALA A 176 10.04 13.24 5.87
CA ALA A 176 9.30 13.82 4.75
C ALA A 176 9.17 15.37 4.81
N SER A 177 9.50 15.99 5.94
CA SER A 177 9.49 17.47 6.12
C SER A 177 10.90 18.09 6.02
N GLN A 178 11.93 17.26 5.88
CA GLN A 178 13.30 17.75 5.66
C GLN A 178 13.40 18.28 4.23
N ARG A 179 13.78 19.56 4.09
CA ARG A 179 14.05 20.14 2.78
C ARG A 179 15.43 19.65 2.31
N PHE A 180 15.50 19.23 1.07
CA PHE A 180 16.74 18.90 0.37
C PHE A 180 17.55 20.16 0.10
#